data_87b3fa90974f25ada9c2d7392a4a7ecc
#
_entry.id   87b3fa90974f25ada9c2d7392a4a7ecc
#
_cell.length_a   1.000
_cell.length_b   1.000
_cell.length_c   1.000
_cell.angle_alpha   90.00
_cell.angle_beta   90.00
_cell.angle_gamma   90.00
#
_symmetry.space_group_name_H-M   'P 1'
#
loop_
_entity.id
_entity.type
_entity.pdbx_description
1 polymer ?
#
loop_
_entity_poly.entity_id
_entity_poly.type
_entity_poly.pdbx_seq_one_letter_code
_entity_poly.pdbx_strand_id
1 'polypeptide(L)'
;MNLQLDKAWENIETSKQAVAALFQGWAPELVQFIHACNTKITPRPYLALPVGITWSSQPNVTLLGDAAHLMSPFAGEGANVAMQDGAELALKLVKAIEPADAIAAYEAKMFKRAQVAAQDSAQGLDMPIAPDGAVRFARFMSSAGGP
;
A
#
# COMPACT_ATOMS: atom_id res chain seq x y z
N MET A 1 -9.73 9.14 8.77
CA MET A 1 -9.42 9.32 10.21
C MET A 1 -8.01 9.86 10.31
N ASN A 2 -7.83 11.17 10.56
CA ASN A 2 -6.52 11.76 10.84
C ASN A 2 -6.17 11.43 12.29
N LEU A 3 -5.36 10.42 12.50
CA LEU A 3 -4.66 10.23 13.76
C LEU A 3 -3.69 11.42 13.88
N GLN A 4 -4.07 12.42 14.68
CA GLN A 4 -3.12 13.47 15.06
C GLN A 4 -1.96 12.80 15.76
N LEU A 5 -0.79 12.85 15.12
CA LEU A 5 0.48 12.26 15.61
C LEU A 5 1.03 13.21 16.69
N ASP A 6 0.30 13.37 17.79
CA ASP A 6 0.69 14.20 18.91
C ASP A 6 1.59 13.41 19.89
N LYS A 7 2.18 14.13 20.83
CA LYS A 7 3.09 13.65 21.90
C LYS A 7 2.62 12.40 22.69
N ALA A 8 1.36 11.98 22.52
CA ALA A 8 0.81 10.75 23.12
C ALA A 8 1.61 9.48 22.78
N TRP A 9 2.34 9.48 21.66
CA TRP A 9 3.10 8.31 21.19
C TRP A 9 4.50 8.19 21.81
N GLU A 10 4.90 9.15 22.64
CA GLU A 10 6.19 9.12 23.34
C GLU A 10 6.19 8.17 24.54
N ASN A 11 5.01 7.95 25.14
CA ASN A 11 4.83 7.06 26.28
C ASN A 11 3.97 5.84 25.92
N ILE A 12 4.44 4.64 26.30
CA ILE A 12 3.79 3.39 25.97
C ILE A 12 2.37 3.29 26.56
N GLU A 13 2.16 3.74 27.79
CA GLU A 13 0.86 3.61 28.44
C GLU A 13 -0.17 4.56 27.83
N THR A 14 0.19 5.80 27.54
CA THR A 14 -0.68 6.75 26.84
C THR A 14 -1.00 6.29 25.42
N SER A 15 -0.02 5.69 24.72
CA SER A 15 -0.23 5.11 23.41
C SER A 15 -1.20 3.94 23.43
N LYS A 16 -1.08 3.03 24.42
CA LYS A 16 -2.01 1.90 24.60
C LYS A 16 -3.44 2.39 24.84
N GLN A 17 -3.61 3.37 25.73
CA GLN A 17 -4.92 3.94 26.04
C GLN A 17 -5.54 4.59 24.80
N ALA A 18 -4.76 5.36 24.02
CA ALA A 18 -5.22 6.00 22.81
C ALA A 18 -5.64 4.98 21.74
N VAL A 19 -4.85 3.91 21.56
CA VAL A 19 -5.19 2.84 20.61
C VAL A 19 -6.40 2.06 21.11
N ALA A 20 -6.46 1.66 22.39
CA ALA A 20 -7.60 0.92 22.95
C ALA A 20 -8.92 1.68 22.83
N ALA A 21 -8.89 3.01 22.96
CA ALA A 21 -10.07 3.85 22.78
C ALA A 21 -10.67 3.77 21.36
N LEU A 22 -9.85 3.51 20.33
CA LEU A 22 -10.31 3.31 18.95
C LEU A 22 -11.08 2.00 18.76
N PHE A 23 -10.88 1.05 19.66
CA PHE A 23 -11.51 -0.28 19.66
C PHE A 23 -12.60 -0.41 20.73
N GLN A 24 -13.17 0.71 21.19
CA GLN A 24 -14.26 0.70 22.13
C GLN A 24 -15.46 -0.08 21.57
N GLY A 25 -15.98 -1.03 22.34
CA GLY A 25 -17.08 -1.91 21.92
C GLY A 25 -16.63 -3.21 21.23
N TRP A 26 -15.34 -3.39 21.00
CA TRP A 26 -14.81 -4.67 20.55
C TRP A 26 -14.73 -5.69 21.70
N ALA A 27 -14.67 -6.98 21.34
CA ALA A 27 -14.56 -8.05 22.34
C ALA A 27 -13.34 -7.81 23.25
N PRO A 28 -13.50 -7.93 24.60
CA PRO A 28 -12.41 -7.66 25.54
C PRO A 28 -11.13 -8.45 25.26
N GLU A 29 -11.28 -9.69 24.78
CA GLU A 29 -10.17 -10.58 24.42
C GLU A 29 -9.30 -9.98 23.32
N LEU A 30 -9.88 -9.23 22.39
CA LEU A 30 -9.15 -8.54 21.32
C LEU A 30 -8.45 -7.28 21.84
N VAL A 31 -9.12 -6.52 22.71
CA VAL A 31 -8.53 -5.31 23.30
C VAL A 31 -7.37 -5.66 24.25
N GLN A 32 -7.38 -6.83 24.87
CA GLN A 32 -6.27 -7.32 25.71
C GLN A 32 -4.94 -7.40 24.96
N PHE A 33 -4.93 -7.69 23.66
CA PHE A 33 -3.68 -7.67 22.86
C PHE A 33 -3.01 -6.29 22.87
N ILE A 34 -3.80 -5.21 22.86
CA ILE A 34 -3.29 -3.84 22.94
C ILE A 34 -2.66 -3.59 24.32
N HIS A 35 -3.34 -3.99 25.38
CA HIS A 35 -2.85 -3.83 26.75
C HIS A 35 -1.63 -4.71 27.07
N ALA A 36 -1.52 -5.88 26.43
CA ALA A 36 -0.41 -6.80 26.59
C ALA A 36 0.87 -6.35 25.84
N CYS A 37 0.79 -5.35 24.96
CA CYS A 37 2.00 -4.81 24.30
C CYS A 37 3.02 -4.34 25.34
N ASN A 38 4.25 -4.79 25.24
CA ASN A 38 5.36 -4.44 26.12
C ASN A 38 6.44 -3.58 25.45
N THR A 39 6.23 -3.24 24.20
CA THR A 39 7.13 -2.43 23.39
C THR A 39 6.47 -1.13 22.96
N LYS A 40 7.27 -0.15 22.56
CA LYS A 40 6.79 1.12 22.05
C LYS A 40 5.86 0.92 20.84
N ILE A 41 4.68 1.53 20.90
CA ILE A 41 3.76 1.60 19.76
C ILE A 41 4.27 2.71 18.82
N THR A 42 4.53 2.37 17.58
CA THR A 42 5.00 3.32 16.57
C THR A 42 3.94 3.50 15.50
N PRO A 43 3.32 4.68 15.39
CA PRO A 43 2.38 4.97 14.31
C PRO A 43 3.14 4.99 12.97
N ARG A 44 2.57 4.35 11.97
CA ARG A 44 3.11 4.33 10.60
C ARG A 44 2.02 4.75 9.63
N PRO A 45 2.09 5.96 9.05
CA PRO A 45 1.15 6.35 8.02
C PRO A 45 1.35 5.47 6.79
N TYR A 46 0.25 5.03 6.19
CA TYR A 46 0.28 4.48 4.84
C TYR A 46 0.27 5.63 3.85
N LEU A 47 1.29 5.67 3.02
CA LEU A 47 1.44 6.66 1.95
C LEU A 47 1.22 5.96 0.61
N ALA A 48 0.62 6.66 -0.32
CA ALA A 48 0.47 6.23 -1.70
C ALA A 48 0.59 7.44 -2.63
N LEU A 49 1.09 7.20 -3.83
CA LEU A 49 1.02 8.16 -4.92
C LEU A 49 -0.38 8.16 -5.53
N PRO A 50 -0.78 9.24 -6.20
CA PRO A 50 -2.06 9.29 -6.92
C PRO A 50 -2.17 8.14 -7.93
N VAL A 51 -3.35 7.50 -7.98
CA VAL A 51 -3.62 6.45 -8.96
C VAL A 51 -3.51 7.02 -10.37
N GLY A 52 -2.77 6.34 -11.25
CA GLY A 52 -2.58 6.76 -12.63
C GLY A 52 -1.61 7.91 -12.83
N ILE A 53 -0.72 8.17 -11.86
CA ILE A 53 0.35 9.15 -12.04
C ILE A 53 1.21 8.80 -13.26
N THR A 54 1.52 9.82 -14.05
CA THR A 54 2.39 9.74 -15.23
C THR A 54 3.26 10.98 -15.33
N TRP A 55 4.29 10.92 -16.15
CA TRP A 55 5.18 12.04 -16.45
C TRP A 55 5.63 12.00 -17.91
N SER A 56 6.24 13.09 -18.37
CA SER A 56 6.88 13.14 -19.70
C SER A 56 8.23 12.43 -19.63
N SER A 57 8.42 11.41 -20.47
CA SER A 57 9.65 10.62 -20.52
C SER A 57 10.89 11.50 -20.70
N GLN A 58 11.94 11.17 -19.99
CA GLN A 58 13.24 11.83 -20.08
C GLN A 58 14.29 10.85 -20.66
N PRO A 59 15.23 11.30 -21.49
CA PRO A 59 16.10 10.39 -22.25
C PRO A 59 17.05 9.55 -21.40
N ASN A 60 17.44 10.00 -20.22
CA ASN A 60 18.50 9.39 -19.42
C ASN A 60 18.11 9.08 -17.98
N VAL A 61 16.83 9.22 -17.62
CA VAL A 61 16.35 8.98 -16.26
C VAL A 61 14.93 8.46 -16.29
N THR A 62 14.65 7.50 -15.43
CA THR A 62 13.28 7.04 -15.16
C THR A 62 13.16 6.59 -13.72
N LEU A 63 11.92 6.34 -13.27
CA LEU A 63 11.60 5.80 -11.96
C LEU A 63 11.06 4.38 -12.11
N LEU A 64 11.22 3.58 -11.05
CA LEU A 64 10.65 2.24 -10.96
C LEU A 64 10.23 1.93 -9.52
N GLY A 65 9.38 0.93 -9.34
CA GLY A 65 8.91 0.49 -8.03
C GLY A 65 8.21 1.60 -7.25
N ASP A 66 8.41 1.65 -5.94
CA ASP A 66 7.77 2.61 -5.05
C ASP A 66 8.04 4.07 -5.43
N ALA A 67 9.20 4.37 -6.03
CA ALA A 67 9.50 5.72 -6.51
C ALA A 67 8.57 6.17 -7.65
N ALA A 68 8.08 5.22 -8.44
CA ALA A 68 7.20 5.46 -9.58
C ALA A 68 5.72 5.35 -9.22
N HIS A 69 5.36 4.40 -8.34
CA HIS A 69 3.96 4.01 -8.13
C HIS A 69 3.69 3.45 -6.71
N LEU A 70 4.25 4.10 -5.68
CA LEU A 70 3.95 3.72 -4.30
C LEU A 70 2.43 3.57 -4.10
N MET A 71 2.00 2.40 -3.69
CA MET A 71 0.59 2.06 -3.48
C MET A 71 0.36 1.50 -2.08
N SER A 72 -0.90 1.43 -1.65
CA SER A 72 -1.25 0.80 -0.38
C SER A 72 -0.94 -0.71 -0.43
N PRO A 73 -0.68 -1.38 0.73
CA PRO A 73 -0.32 -2.79 0.73
C PRO A 73 -1.51 -3.75 0.52
N PHE A 74 -2.74 -3.22 0.37
CA PHE A 74 -3.96 -4.02 0.49
C PHE A 74 -4.26 -4.94 -0.69
N ALA A 75 -3.62 -4.76 -1.85
CA ALA A 75 -3.65 -5.74 -2.94
C ALA A 75 -2.46 -6.72 -2.91
N GLY A 76 -1.41 -6.44 -2.10
CA GLY A 76 -0.20 -7.27 -2.04
C GLY A 76 0.68 -7.24 -3.28
N GLU A 77 0.43 -6.34 -4.23
CA GLU A 77 1.06 -6.34 -5.56
C GLU A 77 2.32 -5.47 -5.66
N GLY A 78 2.54 -4.53 -4.74
CA GLY A 78 3.59 -3.51 -4.87
C GLY A 78 4.98 -4.07 -5.14
N ALA A 79 5.42 -5.08 -4.38
CA ALA A 79 6.72 -5.70 -4.56
C ALA A 79 6.85 -6.46 -5.90
N ASN A 80 5.79 -7.15 -6.32
CA ASN A 80 5.77 -7.89 -7.59
C ASN A 80 5.88 -6.94 -8.78
N VAL A 81 5.12 -5.84 -8.75
CA VAL A 81 5.16 -4.80 -9.79
C VAL A 81 6.55 -4.15 -9.83
N ALA A 82 7.17 -3.86 -8.67
CA ALA A 82 8.51 -3.30 -8.61
C ALA A 82 9.59 -4.24 -9.18
N MET A 83 9.51 -5.54 -8.89
CA MET A 83 10.41 -6.54 -9.48
C MET A 83 10.23 -6.66 -11.00
N GLN A 84 8.99 -6.61 -11.46
CA GLN A 84 8.67 -6.64 -12.89
C GLN A 84 9.22 -5.39 -13.59
N ASP A 85 9.14 -4.21 -12.98
CA ASP A 85 9.72 -2.97 -13.51
C ASP A 85 11.22 -3.12 -13.77
N GLY A 86 11.95 -3.61 -12.76
CA GLY A 86 13.39 -3.82 -12.90
C GLY A 86 13.75 -4.78 -14.03
N ALA A 87 13.04 -5.90 -14.13
CA ALA A 87 13.26 -6.89 -15.19
C ALA A 87 12.92 -6.32 -16.57
N GLU A 88 11.79 -5.64 -16.73
CA GLU A 88 11.38 -5.07 -18.03
C GLU A 88 12.28 -3.94 -18.48
N LEU A 89 12.68 -3.04 -17.59
CA LEU A 89 13.60 -1.96 -17.91
C LEU A 89 14.95 -2.52 -18.34
N ALA A 90 15.52 -3.47 -17.58
CA ALA A 90 16.79 -4.10 -17.94
C ALA A 90 16.76 -4.77 -19.32
N LEU A 91 15.70 -5.57 -19.58
CA LEU A 91 15.54 -6.24 -20.87
C LEU A 91 15.39 -5.26 -22.05
N LYS A 92 14.79 -4.10 -21.83
CA LYS A 92 14.68 -3.07 -22.87
C LYS A 92 16.00 -2.36 -23.12
N LEU A 93 16.72 -2.01 -22.05
CA LEU A 93 18.03 -1.36 -22.16
C LEU A 93 19.07 -2.24 -22.89
N VAL A 94 19.09 -3.55 -22.62
CA VAL A 94 20.00 -4.48 -23.30
C VAL A 94 19.71 -4.60 -24.81
N LYS A 95 18.46 -4.40 -25.21
CA LYS A 95 18.04 -4.57 -26.63
C LYS A 95 17.99 -3.26 -27.41
N ALA A 96 18.01 -2.13 -26.76
CA ALA A 96 17.87 -0.83 -27.40
C ALA A 96 19.23 -0.35 -27.94
N ILE A 97 19.18 0.38 -29.05
CA ILE A 97 20.34 1.12 -29.58
C ILE A 97 20.48 2.43 -28.78
N GLU A 98 19.37 3.11 -28.57
CA GLU A 98 19.30 4.35 -27.78
C GLU A 98 18.59 4.11 -26.43
N PRO A 99 19.20 4.46 -25.28
CA PRO A 99 18.58 4.30 -23.97
C PRO A 99 17.23 5.03 -23.84
N ALA A 100 17.07 6.18 -24.50
CA ALA A 100 15.83 6.95 -24.50
C ALA A 100 14.63 6.15 -25.00
N ASP A 101 14.81 5.37 -26.07
CA ASP A 101 13.74 4.53 -26.63
C ASP A 101 13.35 3.40 -25.67
N ALA A 102 14.35 2.81 -24.99
CA ALA A 102 14.12 1.79 -23.98
C ALA A 102 13.31 2.34 -22.81
N ILE A 103 13.66 3.53 -22.31
CA ILE A 103 13.00 4.21 -21.21
C ILE A 103 11.56 4.52 -21.59
N ALA A 104 11.32 5.18 -22.71
CA ALA A 104 9.97 5.53 -23.16
C ALA A 104 9.08 4.29 -23.34
N ALA A 105 9.64 3.22 -23.93
CA ALA A 105 8.93 1.97 -24.14
C ALA A 105 8.67 1.20 -22.81
N TYR A 106 9.51 1.36 -21.81
CA TYR A 106 9.30 0.85 -20.46
C TYR A 106 8.18 1.62 -19.77
N GLU A 107 8.29 2.94 -19.69
CA GLU A 107 7.32 3.82 -19.01
C GLU A 107 5.91 3.64 -19.56
N ALA A 108 5.75 3.55 -20.87
CA ALA A 108 4.45 3.33 -21.51
C ALA A 108 3.74 2.04 -21.06
N LYS A 109 4.49 1.00 -20.71
CA LYS A 109 3.95 -0.24 -20.15
C LYS A 109 3.76 -0.17 -18.65
N MET A 110 4.76 0.37 -17.95
CA MET A 110 4.76 0.51 -16.50
C MET A 110 3.56 1.35 -16.04
N PHE A 111 3.28 2.50 -16.66
CA PHE A 111 2.13 3.34 -16.30
C PHE A 111 0.80 2.59 -16.31
N LYS A 112 0.56 1.77 -17.34
CA LYS A 112 -0.68 0.98 -17.46
C LYS A 112 -0.80 -0.07 -16.35
N ARG A 113 0.29 -0.80 -16.11
CA ARG A 113 0.34 -1.83 -15.07
C ARG A 113 0.18 -1.23 -13.68
N ALA A 114 0.96 -0.18 -13.40
CA ALA A 114 0.93 0.51 -12.12
C ALA A 114 -0.44 1.13 -11.81
N GLN A 115 -1.11 1.68 -12.82
CA GLN A 115 -2.46 2.22 -12.65
C GLN A 115 -3.46 1.15 -12.19
N VAL A 116 -3.43 -0.04 -12.80
CA VAL A 116 -4.33 -1.15 -12.41
C VAL A 116 -4.02 -1.60 -10.98
N ALA A 117 -2.76 -1.90 -10.69
CA ALA A 117 -2.34 -2.36 -9.37
C ALA A 117 -2.63 -1.33 -8.25
N ALA A 118 -2.40 -0.03 -8.52
CA ALA A 118 -2.71 1.04 -7.57
C ALA A 118 -4.23 1.20 -7.35
N GLN A 119 -5.05 1.01 -8.40
CA GLN A 119 -6.50 1.05 -8.29
C GLN A 119 -7.04 -0.10 -7.45
N ASP A 120 -6.56 -1.31 -7.68
CA ASP A 120 -6.93 -2.50 -6.90
C ASP A 120 -6.49 -2.35 -5.43
N SER A 121 -5.29 -1.81 -5.20
CA SER A 121 -4.80 -1.49 -3.86
C SER A 121 -5.66 -0.43 -3.14
N ALA A 122 -6.10 0.60 -3.84
CA ALA A 122 -6.97 1.64 -3.27
C ALA A 122 -8.34 1.06 -2.90
N GLN A 123 -8.94 0.24 -3.78
CA GLN A 123 -10.20 -0.45 -3.49
C GLN A 123 -10.08 -1.44 -2.33
N GLY A 124 -8.95 -2.16 -2.26
CA GLY A 124 -8.64 -3.07 -1.16
C GLY A 124 -8.54 -2.37 0.20
N LEU A 125 -8.11 -1.11 0.23
CA LEU A 125 -8.07 -0.29 1.45
C LEU A 125 -9.46 0.06 1.97
N ASP A 126 -10.41 0.33 1.10
CA ASP A 126 -11.76 0.75 1.50
C ASP A 126 -12.52 -0.33 2.28
N MET A 127 -12.24 -1.59 2.00
CA MET A 127 -12.93 -2.70 2.63
C MET A 127 -12.66 -2.80 4.15
N PRO A 128 -11.40 -2.85 4.64
CA PRO A 128 -11.12 -3.02 6.07
C PRO A 128 -11.42 -1.78 6.91
N ILE A 129 -11.39 -0.58 6.32
CA ILE A 129 -11.63 0.68 7.06
C ILE A 129 -13.08 1.15 7.03
N ALA A 130 -13.95 0.53 6.23
CA ALA A 130 -15.38 0.84 6.21
C ALA A 130 -16.04 0.47 7.56
N PRO A 131 -17.07 1.21 8.02
CA PRO A 131 -17.79 0.88 9.25
C PRO A 131 -18.37 -0.54 9.29
N ASP A 132 -18.71 -1.09 8.12
CA ASP A 132 -19.20 -2.46 7.91
C ASP A 132 -18.12 -3.42 7.34
N GLY A 133 -16.85 -3.03 7.41
CA GLY A 133 -15.74 -3.72 6.78
C GLY A 133 -15.62 -5.20 7.18
N ALA A 134 -15.81 -5.51 8.46
CA ALA A 134 -15.77 -6.90 8.95
C ALA A 134 -16.87 -7.77 8.30
N VAL A 135 -18.07 -7.22 8.16
CA VAL A 135 -19.20 -7.92 7.53
C VAL A 135 -18.95 -8.13 6.03
N ARG A 136 -18.44 -7.10 5.36
CA ARG A 136 -18.08 -7.17 3.92
C ARG A 136 -16.98 -8.19 3.70
N PHE A 137 -15.93 -8.17 4.53
CA PHE A 137 -14.85 -9.13 4.46
C PHE A 137 -15.32 -10.57 4.71
N ALA A 138 -16.17 -10.80 5.71
CA ALA A 138 -16.75 -12.12 5.98
C ALA A 138 -17.56 -12.65 4.78
N ARG A 139 -18.36 -11.79 4.14
CA ARG A 139 -19.10 -12.15 2.92
C ARG A 139 -18.16 -12.48 1.76
N PHE A 140 -17.12 -11.67 1.56
CA PHE A 140 -16.10 -11.93 0.54
C PHE A 140 -15.42 -13.29 0.74
N MET A 141 -14.98 -13.59 1.96
CA MET A 141 -14.36 -14.89 2.29
C MET A 141 -15.34 -16.06 2.08
N SER A 142 -16.61 -15.89 2.44
CA SER A 142 -17.64 -16.93 2.23
C SER A 142 -17.94 -17.15 0.76
N SER A 143 -17.83 -16.14 -0.09
CA SER A 143 -18.04 -16.27 -1.55
C SER A 143 -16.82 -16.81 -2.30
N ALA A 144 -15.61 -16.59 -1.76
CA ALA A 144 -14.35 -17.09 -2.31
C ALA A 144 -14.06 -18.55 -1.92
N GLY A 145 -14.72 -19.07 -0.89
CA GLY A 145 -14.63 -20.46 -0.42
C GLY A 145 -15.73 -21.36 -1.03
N GLY A 146 -15.98 -21.27 -2.32
CA GLY A 146 -16.82 -22.25 -3.03
C GLY A 146 -16.15 -23.63 -3.10
N PRO A 147 -16.95 -24.71 -3.23
CA PRO A 147 -16.52 -26.09 -2.96
C PRO A 147 -15.41 -26.59 -3.84
#